data_b9692266b64038181199a45b93988851
#
_entry.id   b9692266b64038181199a45b93988851
#
_cell.length_a   1.000
_cell.length_b   1.000
_cell.length_c   1.000
_cell.angle_alpha   90.00
_cell.angle_beta   90.00
_cell.angle_gamma   90.00
#
_symmetry.space_group_name_H-M   'P 1'
#
loop_
_entity.id
_entity.type
_entity.pdbx_description
1 polymer ?
#
loop_
_entity_poly.entity_id
_entity_poly.type
_entity_poly.pdbx_seq_one_letter_code
_entity_poly.pdbx_strand_id
1 'polypeptide(L)'
;MHIPRRIEEGYGLGCDAIRALSESGVTLIVTVDCGITGVDETAYAATLGVDLVITDHHECKEQLPAAVAVVDPHRPDCPYPFKHLAGVGVALKLVLALGEGREDALFARYCTLAAIGTIADVMRMEGENRTIVQCGLESIDRSDFTGLHALLREAGLTSRPISSIQI
;
A
#
# COMPACT_ATOMS: atom_id res chain seq x y z
N MET A 1 6.08 3.73 -12.25
CA MET A 1 5.65 4.07 -10.88
C MET A 1 5.55 5.57 -10.79
N HIS A 2 4.43 6.09 -10.28
CA HIS A 2 4.21 7.50 -9.99
C HIS A 2 4.06 7.67 -8.47
N ILE A 3 4.76 8.66 -7.90
CA ILE A 3 4.63 9.06 -6.50
C ILE A 3 4.29 10.54 -6.52
N PRO A 4 3.09 10.95 -6.07
CA PRO A 4 2.67 12.35 -6.10
C PRO A 4 3.59 13.25 -5.27
N ARG A 5 3.87 14.44 -5.76
CA ARG A 5 4.54 15.49 -4.99
C ARG A 5 3.52 16.13 -4.04
N ARG A 6 3.54 15.72 -2.78
CA ARG A 6 2.51 16.05 -1.79
C ARG A 6 2.18 17.54 -1.68
N ILE A 7 3.18 18.41 -1.86
CA ILE A 7 3.01 19.87 -1.75
C ILE A 7 2.39 20.45 -3.04
N GLU A 8 2.74 19.93 -4.20
CA GLU A 8 2.36 20.48 -5.51
C GLU A 8 1.08 19.81 -6.05
N GLU A 9 0.94 18.50 -5.87
CA GLU A 9 -0.11 17.67 -6.45
C GLU A 9 -1.18 17.26 -5.42
N GLY A 10 -0.93 17.45 -4.13
CA GLY A 10 -1.80 17.01 -3.05
C GLY A 10 -1.61 15.55 -2.68
N TYR A 11 -2.55 15.02 -1.89
CA TYR A 11 -2.59 13.63 -1.47
C TYR A 11 -3.61 12.86 -2.32
N GLY A 12 -3.26 11.63 -2.69
CA GLY A 12 -4.15 10.71 -3.36
C GLY A 12 -4.04 10.70 -4.88
N LEU A 13 -5.11 10.29 -5.52
CA LEU A 13 -5.21 10.18 -6.97
C LEU A 13 -5.61 11.54 -7.57
N GLY A 14 -4.83 12.05 -8.53
CA GLY A 14 -5.10 13.34 -9.18
C GLY A 14 -5.32 13.21 -10.70
N CYS A 15 -6.24 14.01 -11.25
CA CYS A 15 -6.54 13.99 -12.69
C CYS A 15 -5.33 14.34 -13.57
N ASP A 16 -4.45 15.23 -13.12
CA ASP A 16 -3.25 15.58 -13.89
C ASP A 16 -2.25 14.42 -13.97
N ALA A 17 -2.08 13.69 -12.86
CA ALA A 17 -1.25 12.48 -12.84
C ALA A 17 -1.84 11.39 -13.76
N ILE A 18 -3.15 11.17 -13.71
CA ILE A 18 -3.86 10.21 -14.59
C ILE A 18 -3.65 10.59 -16.06
N ARG A 19 -3.81 11.87 -16.40
CA ARG A 19 -3.58 12.37 -17.76
C ARG A 19 -2.16 12.10 -18.23
N ALA A 20 -1.16 12.49 -17.45
CA ALA A 20 0.25 12.30 -17.79
C ALA A 20 0.61 10.82 -17.96
N LEU A 21 0.06 9.94 -17.13
CA LEU A 21 0.23 8.48 -17.26
C LEU A 21 -0.43 7.96 -18.54
N SER A 22 -1.66 8.38 -18.83
CA SER A 22 -2.38 8.02 -20.08
C SER A 22 -1.59 8.47 -21.32
N GLU A 23 -1.11 9.71 -21.36
CA GLU A 23 -0.29 10.24 -22.45
C GLU A 23 1.03 9.47 -22.64
N SER A 24 1.56 8.86 -21.59
CA SER A 24 2.71 7.96 -21.65
C SER A 24 2.39 6.52 -22.06
N GLY A 25 1.12 6.23 -22.39
CA GLY A 25 0.66 4.93 -22.86
C GLY A 25 0.25 3.96 -21.76
N VAL A 26 0.06 4.42 -20.53
CA VAL A 26 -0.45 3.59 -19.42
C VAL A 26 -1.95 3.34 -19.62
N THR A 27 -2.36 2.09 -19.59
CA THR A 27 -3.75 1.64 -19.71
C THR A 27 -4.34 1.06 -18.43
N LEU A 28 -3.50 0.78 -17.43
CA LEU A 28 -3.91 0.29 -16.12
C LEU A 28 -3.11 1.03 -15.03
N ILE A 29 -3.83 1.60 -14.07
CA ILE A 29 -3.25 2.18 -12.86
C ILE A 29 -3.72 1.35 -11.65
N VAL A 30 -2.77 0.91 -10.84
CA VAL A 30 -3.06 0.31 -9.52
C VAL A 30 -2.66 1.33 -8.47
N THR A 31 -3.62 1.80 -7.68
CA THR A 31 -3.33 2.68 -6.55
C THR A 31 -2.95 1.86 -5.32
N VAL A 32 -2.09 2.41 -4.48
CA VAL A 32 -1.69 1.83 -3.21
C VAL A 32 -1.79 2.89 -2.13
N ASP A 33 -2.53 2.60 -1.07
CA ASP A 33 -2.72 3.51 0.07
C ASP A 33 -3.46 4.81 -0.27
N CYS A 34 -4.25 4.79 -1.32
CA CYS A 34 -5.09 5.92 -1.74
C CYS A 34 -6.12 5.50 -2.78
N GLY A 35 -7.13 6.36 -2.97
CA GLY A 35 -8.06 6.25 -4.10
C GLY A 35 -9.47 5.88 -3.72
N ILE A 36 -9.75 5.40 -2.51
CA ILE A 36 -11.12 5.00 -2.09
C ILE A 36 -12.13 6.17 -2.16
N THR A 37 -11.65 7.39 -2.08
CA THR A 37 -12.47 8.60 -2.16
C THR A 37 -12.45 9.25 -3.54
N GLY A 38 -11.69 8.71 -4.51
CA GLY A 38 -11.41 9.26 -5.84
C GLY A 38 -12.49 8.92 -6.87
N VAL A 39 -13.74 9.30 -6.61
CA VAL A 39 -14.89 9.01 -7.51
C VAL A 39 -14.73 9.75 -8.84
N ASP A 40 -14.45 11.05 -8.78
CA ASP A 40 -14.32 11.91 -9.96
C ASP A 40 -13.06 11.56 -10.76
N GLU A 41 -11.96 11.26 -10.07
CA GLU A 41 -10.71 10.84 -10.69
C GLU A 41 -10.86 9.50 -11.41
N THR A 42 -11.63 8.57 -10.83
CA THR A 42 -11.92 7.28 -11.48
C THR A 42 -12.79 7.47 -12.71
N ALA A 43 -13.81 8.32 -12.64
CA ALA A 43 -14.63 8.66 -13.79
C ALA A 43 -13.80 9.34 -14.90
N TYR A 44 -12.88 10.22 -14.52
CA TYR A 44 -11.96 10.86 -15.45
C TYR A 44 -11.02 9.85 -16.14
N ALA A 45 -10.42 8.91 -15.37
CA ALA A 45 -9.59 7.85 -15.93
C ALA A 45 -10.33 7.02 -17.01
N ALA A 46 -11.59 6.68 -16.75
CA ALA A 46 -12.43 5.96 -17.70
C ALA A 46 -12.63 6.73 -19.00
N THR A 47 -12.74 8.08 -18.97
CA THR A 47 -12.83 8.91 -20.20
C THR A 47 -11.56 8.85 -21.05
N LEU A 48 -10.43 8.53 -20.45
CA LEU A 48 -9.14 8.38 -21.11
C LEU A 48 -8.83 6.93 -21.53
N GLY A 49 -9.74 5.99 -21.25
CA GLY A 49 -9.54 4.56 -21.51
C GLY A 49 -8.50 3.93 -20.58
N VAL A 50 -8.31 4.48 -19.39
CA VAL A 50 -7.40 3.95 -18.37
C VAL A 50 -8.20 3.23 -17.30
N ASP A 51 -7.91 1.94 -17.12
CA ASP A 51 -8.48 1.13 -16.07
C ASP A 51 -7.83 1.46 -14.70
N LEU A 52 -8.64 1.42 -13.64
CA LEU A 52 -8.18 1.61 -12.26
C LEU A 52 -8.46 0.37 -11.43
N VAL A 53 -7.44 -0.06 -10.69
CA VAL A 53 -7.56 -0.96 -9.55
C VAL A 53 -7.17 -0.19 -8.30
N ILE A 54 -8.10 0.00 -7.39
CA ILE A 54 -7.88 0.75 -6.16
C ILE A 54 -7.56 -0.20 -5.03
N THR A 55 -6.41 -0.01 -4.35
CA THR A 55 -6.10 -0.67 -3.09
C THR A 55 -5.88 0.39 -2.02
N ASP A 56 -6.72 0.36 -0.98
CA ASP A 56 -6.75 1.39 0.05
C ASP A 56 -7.17 0.79 1.40
N HIS A 57 -7.08 1.57 2.46
CA HIS A 57 -7.49 1.21 3.81
C HIS A 57 -8.20 2.34 4.56
N HIS A 58 -8.41 3.46 3.88
CA HIS A 58 -9.10 4.61 4.47
C HIS A 58 -10.62 4.38 4.54
N GLU A 59 -11.30 5.19 5.34
CA GLU A 59 -12.76 5.13 5.48
C GLU A 59 -13.47 5.41 4.15
N CYS A 60 -14.41 4.54 3.81
CA CYS A 60 -15.20 4.68 2.59
C CYS A 60 -16.23 5.82 2.72
N LYS A 61 -16.47 6.52 1.63
CA LYS A 61 -17.63 7.41 1.48
C LYS A 61 -18.88 6.62 1.08
N GLU A 62 -20.05 7.27 1.07
CA GLU A 62 -21.30 6.67 0.60
C GLU A 62 -21.17 6.13 -0.84
N GLN A 63 -20.50 6.89 -1.69
CA GLN A 63 -20.24 6.49 -3.07
C GLN A 63 -18.81 5.99 -3.21
N LEU A 64 -18.68 4.75 -3.67
CA LEU A 64 -17.40 4.16 -4.03
C LEU A 64 -17.02 4.52 -5.47
N PRO A 65 -15.71 4.65 -5.78
CA PRO A 65 -15.24 4.86 -7.14
C PRO A 65 -15.59 3.67 -8.04
N ALA A 66 -16.04 3.95 -9.26
CA ALA A 66 -16.42 2.94 -10.27
C ALA A 66 -15.18 2.38 -10.99
N ALA A 67 -14.19 1.92 -10.23
CA ALA A 67 -12.99 1.27 -10.74
C ALA A 67 -13.25 -0.19 -11.17
N VAL A 68 -12.34 -0.78 -11.94
CA VAL A 68 -12.40 -2.20 -12.33
C VAL A 68 -12.42 -3.10 -11.09
N ALA A 69 -11.65 -2.74 -10.07
CA ALA A 69 -11.69 -3.38 -8.76
C ALA A 69 -11.37 -2.36 -7.65
N VAL A 70 -12.02 -2.54 -6.51
CA VAL A 70 -11.76 -1.76 -5.30
C VAL A 70 -11.49 -2.73 -4.15
N VAL A 71 -10.28 -2.73 -3.64
CA VAL A 71 -9.83 -3.57 -2.54
C VAL A 71 -9.60 -2.68 -1.32
N ASP A 72 -10.54 -2.73 -0.38
CA ASP A 72 -10.47 -1.99 0.86
C ASP A 72 -11.21 -2.77 1.96
N PRO A 73 -10.57 -3.03 3.11
CA PRO A 73 -11.21 -3.72 4.22
C PRO A 73 -12.41 -2.98 4.80
N HIS A 74 -12.46 -1.63 4.70
CA HIS A 74 -13.54 -0.80 5.25
C HIS A 74 -14.79 -0.74 4.37
N ARG A 75 -14.77 -1.32 3.17
CA ARG A 75 -15.99 -1.40 2.36
C ARG A 75 -17.10 -2.12 3.13
N PRO A 76 -18.35 -1.62 3.07
CA PRO A 76 -19.47 -2.22 3.79
C PRO A 76 -19.76 -3.68 3.40
N ASP A 77 -19.46 -4.04 2.14
CA ASP A 77 -19.65 -5.37 1.56
C ASP A 77 -18.41 -6.28 1.67
N CYS A 78 -17.32 -5.79 2.25
CA CYS A 78 -16.09 -6.57 2.38
C CYS A 78 -16.22 -7.58 3.53
N PRO A 79 -16.11 -8.90 3.28
CA PRO A 79 -16.21 -9.92 4.32
C PRO A 79 -14.92 -10.11 5.11
N TYR A 80 -13.84 -9.38 4.76
CA TYR A 80 -12.53 -9.55 5.40
C TYR A 80 -12.62 -9.19 6.89
N PRO A 81 -12.23 -10.11 7.81
CA PRO A 81 -12.51 -9.93 9.23
C PRO A 81 -11.66 -8.85 9.91
N PHE A 82 -10.43 -8.61 9.43
CA PHE A 82 -9.52 -7.63 10.01
C PHE A 82 -9.55 -6.33 9.23
N LYS A 83 -10.19 -5.30 9.80
CA LYS A 83 -10.44 -4.01 9.14
C LYS A 83 -9.27 -3.02 9.23
N HIS A 84 -8.32 -3.25 10.13
CA HIS A 84 -7.29 -2.28 10.51
C HIS A 84 -5.94 -2.51 9.82
N LEU A 85 -5.90 -3.14 8.64
CA LEU A 85 -4.68 -3.20 7.85
C LEU A 85 -4.24 -1.78 7.45
N ALA A 86 -2.94 -1.51 7.48
CA ALA A 86 -2.37 -0.36 6.77
C ALA A 86 -2.51 -0.52 5.26
N GLY A 87 -2.40 0.56 4.47
CA GLY A 87 -2.39 0.49 3.02
C GLY A 87 -1.31 -0.46 2.47
N VAL A 88 -0.12 -0.45 3.08
CA VAL A 88 0.94 -1.42 2.76
C VAL A 88 0.56 -2.86 3.09
N GLY A 89 -0.25 -3.08 4.12
CA GLY A 89 -0.80 -4.40 4.48
C GLY A 89 -1.79 -4.90 3.42
N VAL A 90 -2.64 -4.02 2.90
CA VAL A 90 -3.53 -4.33 1.77
C VAL A 90 -2.72 -4.66 0.52
N ALA A 91 -1.68 -3.88 0.22
CA ALA A 91 -0.76 -4.15 -0.89
C ALA A 91 -0.04 -5.51 -0.73
N LEU A 92 0.40 -5.84 0.49
CA LEU A 92 0.97 -7.16 0.78
C LEU A 92 -0.03 -8.28 0.46
N LYS A 93 -1.30 -8.14 0.88
CA LYS A 93 -2.35 -9.13 0.55
C LYS A 93 -2.54 -9.30 -0.95
N LEU A 94 -2.52 -8.20 -1.71
CA LEU A 94 -2.58 -8.28 -3.17
C LEU A 94 -1.37 -9.03 -3.75
N VAL A 95 -0.16 -8.73 -3.27
CA VAL A 95 1.06 -9.44 -3.71
C VAL A 95 0.97 -10.93 -3.41
N LEU A 96 0.47 -11.31 -2.22
CA LEU A 96 0.29 -12.72 -1.85
C LEU A 96 -0.74 -13.40 -2.77
N ALA A 97 -1.88 -12.76 -3.02
CA ALA A 97 -2.91 -13.30 -3.90
C ALA A 97 -2.43 -13.52 -5.35
N LEU A 98 -1.56 -12.64 -5.84
CA LEU A 98 -0.91 -12.78 -7.16
C LEU A 98 0.23 -13.82 -7.17
N GLY A 99 0.59 -14.33 -6.00
CA GLY A 99 1.74 -15.22 -5.82
C GLY A 99 1.55 -16.65 -6.30
N GLU A 100 0.30 -17.12 -6.42
CA GLU A 100 -0.08 -18.43 -6.95
C GLU A 100 0.75 -19.59 -6.37
N GLY A 101 0.64 -19.84 -5.06
CA GLY A 101 1.36 -20.91 -4.36
C GLY A 101 2.76 -20.54 -3.86
N ARG A 102 3.13 -19.26 -3.92
CA ARG A 102 4.40 -18.73 -3.38
C ARG A 102 4.18 -17.78 -2.21
N GLU A 103 3.00 -17.82 -1.59
CA GLU A 103 2.56 -16.87 -0.58
C GLU A 103 3.54 -16.77 0.60
N ASP A 104 4.04 -17.91 1.10
CA ASP A 104 5.01 -17.94 2.22
C ASP A 104 6.32 -17.27 1.84
N ALA A 105 6.84 -17.54 0.65
CA ALA A 105 8.08 -16.92 0.16
C ALA A 105 7.93 -15.40 -0.05
N LEU A 106 6.78 -14.98 -0.60
CA LEU A 106 6.46 -13.57 -0.80
C LEU A 106 6.24 -12.86 0.53
N PHE A 107 5.54 -13.50 1.47
CA PHE A 107 5.38 -12.95 2.81
C PHE A 107 6.74 -12.77 3.49
N ALA A 108 7.58 -13.81 3.52
CA ALA A 108 8.92 -13.74 4.10
C ALA A 108 9.78 -12.62 3.48
N ARG A 109 9.64 -12.39 2.18
CA ARG A 109 10.36 -11.33 1.47
C ARG A 109 9.86 -9.94 1.78
N TYR A 110 8.53 -9.73 1.77
CA TYR A 110 7.93 -8.38 1.81
C TYR A 110 7.43 -7.97 3.19
N CYS A 111 7.34 -8.88 4.18
CA CYS A 111 6.84 -8.55 5.52
C CYS A 111 7.64 -7.42 6.19
N THR A 112 8.94 -7.30 5.90
CA THR A 112 9.78 -6.21 6.43
C THR A 112 9.32 -4.84 5.95
N LEU A 113 9.03 -4.68 4.65
CA LEU A 113 8.51 -3.42 4.11
C LEU A 113 7.10 -3.13 4.65
N ALA A 114 6.26 -4.17 4.74
CA ALA A 114 4.92 -4.04 5.30
C ALA A 114 4.96 -3.67 6.80
N ALA A 115 5.91 -4.20 7.56
CA ALA A 115 6.11 -3.83 8.96
C ALA A 115 6.45 -2.35 9.14
N ILE A 116 7.40 -1.85 8.34
CA ILE A 116 7.82 -0.44 8.40
C ILE A 116 6.65 0.48 8.06
N GLY A 117 5.94 0.21 6.96
CA GLY A 117 4.79 1.03 6.58
C GLY A 117 3.65 0.97 7.59
N THR A 118 3.37 -0.21 8.18
CA THR A 118 2.34 -0.35 9.23
C THR A 118 2.68 0.45 10.49
N ILE A 119 3.96 0.49 10.89
CA ILE A 119 4.42 1.29 12.03
C ILE A 119 4.36 2.78 11.70
N ALA A 120 4.86 3.17 10.53
CA ALA A 120 4.91 4.57 10.09
C ALA A 120 3.51 5.19 9.93
N ASP A 121 2.52 4.38 9.57
CA ASP A 121 1.11 4.77 9.47
C ASP A 121 0.37 4.75 10.82
N VAL A 122 1.09 4.48 11.91
CA VAL A 122 0.57 4.49 13.30
C VAL A 122 -0.65 3.58 13.49
N MET A 123 -0.68 2.45 12.78
CA MET A 123 -1.81 1.52 12.84
C MET A 123 -1.86 0.76 14.17
N ARG A 124 -3.04 0.26 14.52
CA ARG A 124 -3.24 -0.56 15.72
C ARG A 124 -2.38 -1.83 15.66
N MET A 125 -1.53 -2.06 16.68
CA MET A 125 -0.65 -3.23 16.79
C MET A 125 -1.39 -4.44 17.35
N GLU A 126 -2.46 -4.86 16.67
CA GLU A 126 -3.29 -6.01 17.00
C GLU A 126 -3.51 -6.90 15.78
N GLY A 127 -4.01 -8.12 15.97
CA GLY A 127 -4.35 -9.03 14.89
C GLY A 127 -3.21 -9.21 13.88
N GLU A 128 -3.52 -9.04 12.61
CA GLU A 128 -2.57 -9.25 11.52
C GLU A 128 -1.45 -8.19 11.50
N ASN A 129 -1.73 -6.95 11.87
CA ASN A 129 -0.69 -5.91 11.94
C ASN A 129 0.42 -6.32 12.91
N ARG A 130 0.05 -6.87 14.08
CA ARG A 130 1.04 -7.36 15.05
C ARG A 130 1.89 -8.48 14.46
N THR A 131 1.27 -9.43 13.75
CA THR A 131 1.99 -10.54 13.10
C THR A 131 2.94 -10.02 12.02
N ILE A 132 2.47 -9.14 11.14
CA ILE A 132 3.28 -8.54 10.07
C ILE A 132 4.48 -7.80 10.67
N VAL A 133 4.24 -6.97 11.68
CA VAL A 133 5.29 -6.17 12.32
C VAL A 133 6.31 -7.06 13.03
N GLN A 134 5.86 -8.06 13.77
CA GLN A 134 6.77 -8.99 14.44
C GLN A 134 7.66 -9.73 13.43
N CYS A 135 7.06 -10.40 12.43
CA CYS A 135 7.81 -11.13 11.41
C CYS A 135 8.75 -10.21 10.61
N GLY A 136 8.29 -9.00 10.29
CA GLY A 136 9.08 -8.05 9.52
C GLY A 136 10.29 -7.53 10.30
N LEU A 137 10.15 -7.19 11.57
CA LEU A 137 11.26 -6.75 12.43
C LEU A 137 12.27 -7.87 12.67
N GLU A 138 11.81 -9.10 12.89
CA GLU A 138 12.68 -10.28 13.05
C GLU A 138 13.48 -10.60 11.75
N SER A 139 12.97 -10.17 10.61
CA SER A 139 13.56 -10.43 9.29
C SER A 139 14.37 -9.25 8.72
N ILE A 140 14.37 -8.08 9.37
CA ILE A 140 14.89 -6.83 8.83
C ILE A 140 16.37 -6.92 8.42
N ASP A 141 17.17 -7.69 9.15
CA ASP A 141 18.59 -7.88 8.89
C ASP A 141 18.88 -8.80 7.71
N ARG A 142 17.92 -9.67 7.39
CA ARG A 142 18.03 -10.64 6.30
C ARG A 142 17.37 -10.16 5.01
N SER A 143 16.81 -8.93 5.04
CA SER A 143 16.17 -8.33 3.87
C SER A 143 17.19 -8.15 2.72
N ASP A 144 16.76 -8.40 1.50
CA ASP A 144 17.54 -8.18 0.28
C ASP A 144 17.33 -6.76 -0.32
N PHE A 145 16.58 -5.90 0.36
CA PHE A 145 16.29 -4.55 -0.11
C PHE A 145 17.44 -3.58 0.21
N THR A 146 18.28 -3.31 -0.77
CA THR A 146 19.41 -2.38 -0.66
C THR A 146 18.98 -0.99 -0.17
N GLY A 147 17.84 -0.49 -0.68
CA GLY A 147 17.28 0.80 -0.27
C GLY A 147 16.89 0.84 1.21
N LEU A 148 16.34 -0.26 1.73
CA LEU A 148 16.03 -0.37 3.15
C LEU A 148 17.29 -0.29 4.01
N HIS A 149 18.34 -1.02 3.65
CA HIS A 149 19.60 -0.97 4.39
C HIS A 149 20.27 0.40 4.33
N ALA A 150 20.14 1.11 3.21
CA ALA A 150 20.61 2.49 3.10
C ALA A 150 19.82 3.43 4.03
N LEU A 151 18.49 3.30 4.05
CA LEU A 151 17.61 4.09 4.91
C LEU A 151 17.94 3.84 6.39
N LEU A 152 18.07 2.59 6.82
CA LEU A 152 18.41 2.24 8.21
C LEU A 152 19.76 2.82 8.65
N ARG A 153 20.76 2.82 7.77
CA ARG A 153 22.06 3.45 8.04
C ARG A 153 21.93 4.96 8.19
N GLU A 154 21.22 5.61 7.29
CA GLU A 154 21.03 7.07 7.30
C GLU A 154 20.26 7.50 8.54
N ALA A 155 19.28 6.70 8.99
CA ALA A 155 18.55 6.88 10.23
C ALA A 155 19.38 6.56 11.51
N GLY A 156 20.64 6.11 11.37
CA GLY A 156 21.48 5.71 12.52
C GLY A 156 21.06 4.39 13.19
N LEU A 157 20.20 3.61 12.56
CA LEU A 157 19.68 2.34 13.07
C LEU A 157 20.62 1.18 12.72
N THR A 158 21.86 1.28 13.21
CA THR A 158 22.92 0.26 12.96
C THR A 158 23.06 -0.76 14.10
N SER A 159 22.52 -0.45 15.28
CA SER A 159 22.51 -1.37 16.44
C SER A 159 21.28 -2.27 16.42
N ARG A 160 21.44 -3.51 16.85
CA ARG A 160 20.43 -4.57 16.80
C ARG A 160 20.02 -5.01 18.21
N PRO A 161 18.78 -5.48 18.44
CA PRO A 161 17.65 -5.54 17.50
C PRO A 161 16.99 -4.17 17.29
N ILE A 162 16.44 -3.96 16.08
CA ILE A 162 15.62 -2.79 15.79
C ILE A 162 14.21 -3.04 16.34
N SER A 163 13.69 -2.10 17.12
CA SER A 163 12.35 -2.16 17.70
C SER A 163 11.37 -1.24 16.95
N SER A 164 10.06 -1.47 17.14
CA SER A 164 9.01 -0.64 16.58
C SER A 164 9.04 0.83 17.01
N ILE A 165 9.72 1.14 18.12
CA ILE A 165 9.86 2.52 18.61
C ILE A 165 10.89 3.31 17.79
N GLN A 166 11.77 2.62 17.09
CA GLN A 166 12.87 3.22 16.33
C GLN A 166 12.50 3.47 14.85
N ILE A 167 11.39 2.92 14.40
CA ILE A 167 10.81 3.09 13.07
C ILE A 167 9.74 4.18 13.10
#